data_083889e48450b3b594b9b98234ecfcbb
#
_entry.id   083889e48450b3b594b9b98234ecfcbb
#
_cell.length_a   1.000
_cell.length_b   1.000
_cell.length_c   1.000
_cell.angle_alpha   90.00
_cell.angle_beta   90.00
_cell.angle_gamma   90.00
#
_symmetry.space_group_name_H-M   'P 1'
#
loop_
_entity.id
_entity.type
_entity.pdbx_description
1 polymer ?
#
loop_
_entity_poly.entity_id
_entity_poly.type
_entity_poly.pdbx_seq_one_letter_code
_entity_poly.pdbx_strand_id
1 'polypeptide(L)'
;KLACRFPDFIDYVESVCNEFRELYQNIKGTTPYCIKRVAVLNSWGKMRAWGAHMVHHAIYQKQNYSYAGVIEALSGAPFDVSFISFDDIRRDSGLLKNIDVIINAGDGDTAHTGGDVWEDEVVSSATRQFVYEGGGLIGIGEPAGHQYQGHYIQLANVFGIEKETGFTLNYDKYNWEAAGGHFITEDCTKEIDFGEGKKNMYALEGATILVQKEKEVQMAVNEFGKGRSVYISGLPYSFENTRILYRSILWSTH
;
A
#
# COMPACT_ATOMS: atom_id res chain seq x y z
N LYS A 1 19.07 1.13 -29.58
CA LYS A 1 18.15 1.38 -30.74
C LYS A 1 17.22 2.58 -30.50
N LEU A 2 16.74 2.84 -29.25
CA LEU A 2 15.91 4.00 -28.92
C LEU A 2 16.71 5.32 -29.04
N ALA A 3 17.90 5.37 -28.49
CA ALA A 3 18.77 6.54 -28.55
C ALA A 3 19.05 7.04 -29.98
N CYS A 4 19.22 6.10 -30.94
CA CYS A 4 19.44 6.47 -32.35
C CYS A 4 18.18 6.99 -33.06
N ARG A 5 16.98 6.75 -32.52
CA ARG A 5 15.72 7.20 -33.10
C ARG A 5 15.16 8.48 -32.50
N PHE A 6 15.53 8.75 -31.28
CA PHE A 6 15.01 9.89 -30.49
C PHE A 6 16.15 10.58 -29.73
N PRO A 7 17.12 11.19 -30.43
CA PRO A 7 18.26 11.83 -29.77
C PRO A 7 17.80 12.92 -28.79
N ASP A 8 16.88 13.78 -29.16
CA ASP A 8 16.39 14.87 -28.33
C ASP A 8 15.76 14.36 -27.01
N PHE A 9 15.12 13.18 -27.06
CA PHE A 9 14.58 12.53 -25.87
C PHE A 9 15.71 12.03 -24.94
N ILE A 10 16.77 11.48 -25.53
CA ILE A 10 17.93 11.02 -24.75
C ILE A 10 18.66 12.20 -24.10
N ASP A 11 18.85 13.29 -24.84
CA ASP A 11 19.46 14.52 -24.32
C ASP A 11 18.62 15.12 -23.18
N TYR A 12 17.30 15.09 -23.32
CA TYR A 12 16.40 15.52 -22.23
C TYR A 12 16.54 14.61 -21.00
N VAL A 13 16.52 13.29 -21.16
CA VAL A 13 16.70 12.35 -20.06
C VAL A 13 18.07 12.54 -19.38
N GLU A 14 19.12 12.74 -20.15
CA GLU A 14 20.46 13.02 -19.62
C GLU A 14 20.49 14.32 -18.82
N SER A 15 19.85 15.36 -19.32
CA SER A 15 19.72 16.66 -18.63
C SER A 15 19.05 16.48 -17.27
N VAL A 16 17.90 15.79 -17.23
CA VAL A 16 17.17 15.52 -15.99
C VAL A 16 18.01 14.67 -15.02
N CYS A 17 18.68 13.63 -15.53
CA CYS A 17 19.58 12.82 -14.70
C CYS A 17 20.72 13.64 -14.10
N ASN A 18 21.28 14.58 -14.85
CA ASN A 18 22.35 15.45 -14.35
C ASN A 18 21.84 16.42 -13.29
N GLU A 19 20.64 16.99 -13.47
CA GLU A 19 19.98 17.82 -12.45
C GLU A 19 19.82 17.07 -11.13
N PHE A 20 19.31 15.82 -11.17
CA PHE A 20 19.18 14.99 -9.97
C PHE A 20 20.55 14.66 -9.33
N ARG A 21 21.59 14.45 -10.13
CA ARG A 21 22.95 14.24 -9.60
C ARG A 21 23.48 15.48 -8.88
N GLU A 22 23.24 16.66 -9.43
CA GLU A 22 23.62 17.93 -8.80
C GLU A 22 22.86 18.16 -7.50
N LEU A 23 21.53 17.96 -7.51
CA LEU A 23 20.70 18.03 -6.31
C LEU A 23 21.21 17.05 -5.23
N TYR A 24 21.52 15.82 -5.61
CA TYR A 24 22.08 14.83 -4.68
C TYR A 24 23.41 15.31 -4.06
N GLN A 25 24.31 15.90 -4.84
CA GLN A 25 25.57 16.42 -4.30
C GLN A 25 25.34 17.54 -3.28
N ASN A 26 24.32 18.36 -3.49
CA ASN A 26 23.99 19.47 -2.59
C ASN A 26 23.39 18.99 -1.25
N ILE A 27 22.63 17.89 -1.26
CA ILE A 27 22.03 17.35 -0.04
C ILE A 27 22.82 16.20 0.59
N LYS A 28 23.84 15.72 -0.09
CA LYS A 28 24.72 14.64 0.39
C LYS A 28 25.37 14.99 1.73
N GLY A 29 25.13 14.13 2.71
CA GLY A 29 25.67 14.32 4.06
C GLY A 29 24.79 15.19 4.97
N THR A 30 23.66 15.70 4.48
CA THR A 30 22.66 16.30 5.36
C THR A 30 21.78 15.19 5.97
N THR A 31 21.26 15.43 7.16
CA THR A 31 20.24 14.57 7.76
C THR A 31 18.88 15.15 7.41
N PRO A 32 18.08 14.50 6.55
CA PRO A 32 16.77 15.01 6.22
C PRO A 32 15.89 14.99 7.47
N TYR A 33 15.14 16.06 7.68
CA TYR A 33 14.06 16.06 8.66
C TYR A 33 12.81 15.45 8.02
N CYS A 34 12.27 14.42 8.63
CA CYS A 34 11.03 13.80 8.21
C CYS A 34 10.06 13.68 9.38
N ILE A 35 8.75 13.69 9.08
CA ILE A 35 7.71 13.48 10.09
C ILE A 35 7.62 11.99 10.45
N LYS A 36 7.65 11.12 9.45
CA LYS A 36 7.59 9.65 9.59
C LYS A 36 8.42 8.98 8.49
N ARG A 37 8.94 7.80 8.81
CA ARG A 37 9.65 6.91 7.88
C ARG A 37 8.65 5.90 7.32
N VAL A 38 8.41 5.98 6.03
CA VAL A 38 7.39 5.19 5.32
C VAL A 38 8.07 4.22 4.37
N ALA A 39 7.75 2.94 4.47
CA ALA A 39 8.22 1.92 3.55
C ALA A 39 7.09 1.45 2.63
N VAL A 40 7.32 1.50 1.32
CA VAL A 40 6.42 0.91 0.32
C VAL A 40 6.94 -0.47 -0.04
N LEU A 41 6.12 -1.50 0.18
CA LEU A 41 6.48 -2.89 -0.11
C LEU A 41 6.34 -3.22 -1.60
N ASN A 42 7.23 -4.07 -2.09
CA ASN A 42 7.16 -4.61 -3.44
C ASN A 42 7.93 -5.94 -3.57
N SER A 43 7.67 -6.67 -4.65
CA SER A 43 8.46 -7.83 -5.08
C SER A 43 9.36 -7.44 -6.25
N TRP A 44 10.45 -6.75 -5.98
CA TRP A 44 11.30 -6.17 -7.02
C TRP A 44 11.71 -7.16 -8.12
N GLY A 45 12.09 -8.39 -7.75
CA GLY A 45 12.44 -9.44 -8.69
C GLY A 45 11.28 -9.82 -9.61
N LYS A 46 10.09 -9.99 -9.07
CA LYS A 46 8.86 -10.28 -9.84
C LYS A 46 8.44 -9.09 -10.69
N MET A 47 8.53 -7.86 -10.20
CA MET A 47 8.25 -6.64 -10.98
C MET A 47 9.17 -6.52 -12.18
N ARG A 48 10.45 -6.80 -12.00
CA ARG A 48 11.43 -6.76 -13.10
C ARG A 48 11.18 -7.84 -14.14
N ALA A 49 10.90 -9.05 -13.72
CA ALA A 49 10.55 -10.14 -14.62
C ALA A 49 9.26 -9.84 -15.40
N TRP A 50 8.28 -9.29 -14.73
CA TRP A 50 7.01 -8.88 -15.28
C TRP A 50 7.18 -7.79 -16.34
N GLY A 51 7.92 -6.72 -16.03
CA GLY A 51 8.24 -5.67 -16.99
C GLY A 51 9.05 -6.14 -18.20
N ALA A 52 9.83 -7.22 -18.06
CA ALA A 52 10.60 -7.79 -19.16
C ALA A 52 9.76 -8.69 -20.07
N HIS A 53 8.80 -9.43 -19.53
CA HIS A 53 8.02 -10.43 -20.26
C HIS A 53 6.64 -9.96 -20.68
N MET A 54 6.07 -9.04 -19.96
CA MET A 54 4.72 -8.55 -20.16
C MET A 54 4.77 -7.13 -20.72
N VAL A 55 4.96 -7.04 -22.00
CA VAL A 55 4.95 -5.76 -22.71
C VAL A 55 3.64 -5.03 -22.43
N HIS A 56 3.63 -4.22 -21.42
CA HIS A 56 2.74 -3.09 -21.15
C HIS A 56 1.34 -3.17 -21.80
N HIS A 57 0.61 -4.23 -21.53
CA HIS A 57 -0.80 -4.24 -21.87
C HIS A 57 -1.54 -3.27 -20.94
N ALA A 58 -2.50 -2.53 -21.48
CA ALA A 58 -3.34 -1.58 -20.73
C ALA A 58 -4.01 -2.19 -19.48
N ILE A 59 -4.16 -3.51 -19.44
CA ILE A 59 -4.62 -4.30 -18.29
C ILE A 59 -3.75 -4.05 -17.04
N TYR A 60 -2.44 -3.86 -17.20
CA TYR A 60 -1.53 -3.65 -16.08
C TYR A 60 -1.61 -2.25 -15.48
N GLN A 61 -1.95 -1.25 -16.27
CA GLN A 61 -2.16 0.10 -15.77
C GLN A 61 -3.37 0.15 -14.84
N LYS A 62 -4.42 -0.62 -15.12
CA LYS A 62 -5.57 -0.74 -14.21
C LYS A 62 -5.20 -1.40 -12.90
N GLN A 63 -4.39 -2.45 -12.93
CA GLN A 63 -3.95 -3.18 -11.73
C GLN A 63 -2.99 -2.39 -10.86
N ASN A 64 -2.40 -1.33 -11.38
CA ASN A 64 -1.38 -0.54 -10.69
C ASN A 64 -1.87 0.82 -10.22
N TYR A 65 -3.12 1.21 -10.46
CA TYR A 65 -3.54 2.58 -10.17
C TYR A 65 -3.41 2.96 -8.69
N SER A 66 -3.67 2.02 -7.78
CA SER A 66 -3.50 2.25 -6.35
C SER A 66 -2.03 2.37 -5.95
N TYR A 67 -1.15 1.55 -6.55
CA TYR A 67 0.29 1.66 -6.31
C TYR A 67 0.84 2.97 -6.86
N ALA A 68 0.48 3.33 -8.09
CA ALA A 68 0.85 4.62 -8.69
C ALA A 68 0.32 5.79 -7.87
N GLY A 69 -0.93 5.72 -7.42
CA GLY A 69 -1.54 6.73 -6.55
C GLY A 69 -0.78 6.94 -5.24
N VAL A 70 -0.29 5.86 -4.63
CA VAL A 70 0.59 5.95 -3.44
C VAL A 70 1.89 6.68 -3.77
N ILE A 71 2.56 6.29 -4.86
CA ILE A 71 3.85 6.90 -5.25
C ILE A 71 3.68 8.39 -5.53
N GLU A 72 2.65 8.76 -6.29
CA GLU A 72 2.36 10.16 -6.61
C GLU A 72 1.97 10.96 -5.37
N ALA A 73 1.15 10.40 -4.49
CA ALA A 73 0.75 11.05 -3.24
C ALA A 73 1.94 11.26 -2.28
N LEU A 74 2.91 10.34 -2.26
CA LEU A 74 4.11 10.46 -1.43
C LEU A 74 5.18 11.35 -2.05
N SER A 75 5.08 11.66 -3.34
CA SER A 75 6.03 12.55 -4.02
C SER A 75 5.95 13.97 -3.46
N GLY A 76 7.05 14.45 -2.91
CA GLY A 76 7.11 15.75 -2.24
C GLY A 76 6.47 15.80 -0.84
N ALA A 77 6.05 14.67 -0.29
CA ALA A 77 5.55 14.58 1.07
C ALA A 77 6.68 14.78 2.10
N PRO A 78 6.37 15.27 3.32
CA PRO A 78 7.35 15.45 4.38
C PRO A 78 7.67 14.13 5.10
N PHE A 79 7.70 13.02 4.37
CA PHE A 79 8.02 11.68 4.85
C PHE A 79 9.35 11.21 4.25
N ASP A 80 10.08 10.41 5.02
CA ASP A 80 11.21 9.67 4.50
C ASP A 80 10.67 8.38 3.86
N VAL A 81 10.62 8.36 2.53
CA VAL A 81 10.03 7.27 1.77
C VAL A 81 11.10 6.32 1.26
N SER A 82 10.97 5.06 1.61
CA SER A 82 11.83 3.98 1.14
C SER A 82 11.01 2.88 0.44
N PHE A 83 11.67 2.14 -0.43
CA PHE A 83 11.11 0.95 -1.06
C PHE A 83 11.80 -0.27 -0.48
N ILE A 84 11.02 -1.19 0.08
CA ILE A 84 11.52 -2.40 0.71
C ILE A 84 10.92 -3.60 -0.02
N SER A 85 11.77 -4.52 -0.47
CA SER A 85 11.29 -5.75 -1.06
C SER A 85 10.97 -6.78 0.02
N PHE A 86 10.08 -7.72 -0.30
CA PHE A 86 9.81 -8.86 0.57
C PHE A 86 11.07 -9.73 0.80
N ASP A 87 11.98 -9.76 -0.19
CA ASP A 87 13.26 -10.45 -0.06
C ASP A 87 14.19 -9.77 0.95
N ASP A 88 14.11 -8.44 1.09
CA ASP A 88 14.85 -7.72 2.12
C ASP A 88 14.35 -8.09 3.52
N ILE A 89 13.02 -8.16 3.71
CA ILE A 89 12.42 -8.59 4.98
C ILE A 89 12.82 -10.04 5.30
N ARG A 90 12.79 -10.93 4.29
CA ARG A 90 13.21 -12.34 4.46
C ARG A 90 14.67 -12.45 4.88
N ARG A 91 15.52 -11.61 4.34
CA ARG A 91 16.96 -11.62 4.61
C ARG A 91 17.29 -11.00 5.96
N ASP A 92 16.65 -9.91 6.32
CA ASP A 92 16.84 -9.19 7.58
C ASP A 92 15.57 -8.44 7.99
N SER A 93 14.75 -9.08 8.81
CA SER A 93 13.55 -8.44 9.36
C SER A 93 13.84 -7.27 10.31
N GLY A 94 15.09 -7.17 10.79
CA GLY A 94 15.54 -6.10 11.66
C GLY A 94 15.48 -4.71 10.99
N LEU A 95 15.48 -4.67 9.65
CA LEU A 95 15.32 -3.41 8.90
C LEU A 95 14.02 -2.67 9.24
N LEU A 96 12.96 -3.41 9.63
CA LEU A 96 11.66 -2.82 9.98
C LEU A 96 11.71 -1.95 11.24
N LYS A 97 12.71 -2.11 12.10
CA LYS A 97 12.89 -1.28 13.31
C LYS A 97 13.12 0.21 13.00
N ASN A 98 13.56 0.50 11.78
CA ASN A 98 13.78 1.87 11.32
C ASN A 98 12.61 2.44 10.51
N ILE A 99 11.48 1.76 10.48
CA ILE A 99 10.28 2.14 9.74
C ILE A 99 9.19 2.48 10.76
N ASP A 100 8.39 3.49 10.45
CA ASP A 100 7.22 3.84 11.26
C ASP A 100 5.93 3.28 10.64
N VAL A 101 5.86 3.27 9.29
CA VAL A 101 4.68 2.78 8.54
C VAL A 101 5.10 1.94 7.35
N ILE A 102 4.43 0.83 7.16
CA ILE A 102 4.52 0.01 5.95
C ILE A 102 3.27 0.22 5.10
N ILE A 103 3.44 0.39 3.78
CA ILE A 103 2.35 0.45 2.81
C ILE A 103 2.45 -0.74 1.86
N ASN A 104 1.35 -1.49 1.72
CA ASN A 104 1.20 -2.56 0.74
C ASN A 104 -0.01 -2.24 -0.15
N ALA A 105 0.22 -1.96 -1.43
CA ALA A 105 -0.78 -1.43 -2.33
C ALA A 105 -0.81 -2.13 -3.69
N GLY A 106 -1.99 -2.40 -4.19
CA GLY A 106 -2.24 -3.00 -5.51
C GLY A 106 -3.29 -4.11 -5.47
N ASP A 107 -3.44 -4.81 -6.58
CA ASP A 107 -4.29 -5.98 -6.67
C ASP A 107 -3.60 -7.21 -6.07
N GLY A 108 -4.40 -8.13 -5.53
CA GLY A 108 -3.90 -9.40 -5.03
C GLY A 108 -3.18 -10.22 -6.10
N ASP A 109 -2.35 -11.14 -5.69
CA ASP A 109 -1.54 -11.99 -6.56
C ASP A 109 -0.63 -11.24 -7.55
N THR A 110 -0.27 -9.99 -7.24
CA THR A 110 0.63 -9.19 -8.07
C THR A 110 2.00 -9.00 -7.41
N ALA A 111 2.97 -8.56 -8.21
CA ALA A 111 4.30 -8.19 -7.71
C ALA A 111 4.27 -6.99 -6.74
N HIS A 112 3.21 -6.18 -6.77
CA HIS A 112 3.05 -5.04 -5.89
C HIS A 112 2.61 -5.46 -4.49
N THR A 113 1.67 -6.39 -4.40
CA THR A 113 1.14 -6.89 -3.12
C THR A 113 1.86 -8.10 -2.57
N GLY A 114 2.69 -8.78 -3.38
CA GLY A 114 3.51 -9.91 -2.98
C GLY A 114 3.02 -11.26 -3.49
N GLY A 115 1.71 -11.48 -3.61
CA GLY A 115 1.14 -12.76 -4.03
C GLY A 115 1.58 -13.91 -3.09
N ASP A 116 2.13 -14.98 -3.66
CA ASP A 116 2.61 -16.18 -2.95
C ASP A 116 3.74 -15.94 -1.93
N VAL A 117 4.33 -14.73 -1.90
CA VAL A 117 5.32 -14.38 -0.86
C VAL A 117 4.71 -14.45 0.54
N TRP A 118 3.39 -14.25 0.66
CA TRP A 118 2.71 -14.30 1.95
C TRP A 118 2.51 -15.72 2.52
N GLU A 119 2.83 -16.76 1.74
CA GLU A 119 2.98 -18.13 2.26
C GLU A 119 4.26 -18.29 3.10
N ASP A 120 5.23 -17.37 2.94
CA ASP A 120 6.47 -17.38 3.71
C ASP A 120 6.21 -16.85 5.12
N GLU A 121 6.36 -17.76 6.09
CA GLU A 121 6.15 -17.43 7.51
C GLU A 121 7.12 -16.36 8.03
N VAL A 122 8.32 -16.26 7.48
CA VAL A 122 9.29 -15.24 7.89
C VAL A 122 8.77 -13.85 7.55
N VAL A 123 8.26 -13.64 6.34
CA VAL A 123 7.73 -12.36 5.89
C VAL A 123 6.44 -12.02 6.62
N SER A 124 5.50 -12.97 6.67
CA SER A 124 4.19 -12.74 7.31
C SER A 124 4.32 -12.52 8.82
N SER A 125 5.18 -13.29 9.51
CA SER A 125 5.42 -13.11 10.95
C SER A 125 6.16 -11.81 11.25
N ALA A 126 7.17 -11.45 10.46
CA ALA A 126 7.89 -10.20 10.64
C ALA A 126 6.97 -8.98 10.49
N THR A 127 6.08 -9.01 9.50
CA THR A 127 5.10 -7.93 9.27
C THR A 127 4.07 -7.86 10.41
N ARG A 128 3.54 -9.02 10.87
CA ARG A 128 2.64 -9.06 12.05
C ARG A 128 3.32 -8.53 13.30
N GLN A 129 4.56 -8.97 13.56
CA GLN A 129 5.32 -8.54 14.73
C GLN A 129 5.59 -7.04 14.70
N PHE A 130 5.94 -6.49 13.54
CA PHE A 130 6.13 -5.05 13.36
C PHE A 130 4.89 -4.26 13.80
N VAL A 131 3.70 -4.67 13.34
CA VAL A 131 2.45 -3.98 13.74
C VAL A 131 2.16 -4.24 15.21
N TYR A 132 2.30 -5.49 15.68
CA TYR A 132 2.04 -5.83 17.08
C TYR A 132 2.90 -5.00 18.07
N GLU A 133 4.12 -4.64 17.69
CA GLU A 133 5.04 -3.82 18.49
C GLU A 133 4.76 -2.31 18.40
N GLY A 134 3.88 -1.85 17.51
CA GLY A 134 3.47 -0.45 17.42
C GLY A 134 3.67 0.20 16.05
N GLY A 135 4.13 -0.55 15.06
CA GLY A 135 4.23 -0.07 13.68
C GLY A 135 2.87 0.14 13.02
N GLY A 136 2.80 1.07 12.07
CA GLY A 136 1.63 1.30 11.24
C GLY A 136 1.62 0.43 9.97
N LEU A 137 0.46 -0.09 9.58
CA LEU A 137 0.31 -0.83 8.33
C LEU A 137 -0.85 -0.28 7.52
N ILE A 138 -0.58 0.13 6.28
CA ILE A 138 -1.62 0.63 5.36
C ILE A 138 -1.74 -0.35 4.20
N GLY A 139 -2.94 -0.88 4.01
CA GLY A 139 -3.29 -1.76 2.92
C GLY A 139 -4.21 -1.08 1.92
N ILE A 140 -3.88 -1.13 0.64
CA ILE A 140 -4.66 -0.48 -0.40
C ILE A 140 -4.97 -1.48 -1.52
N GLY A 141 -6.22 -1.59 -1.90
CA GLY A 141 -6.70 -2.56 -2.87
C GLY A 141 -6.93 -3.94 -2.26
N GLU A 142 -6.07 -4.89 -2.59
CA GLU A 142 -6.06 -6.24 -2.01
C GLU A 142 -4.70 -6.51 -1.34
N PRO A 143 -4.41 -5.82 -0.24
CA PRO A 143 -3.13 -5.93 0.42
C PRO A 143 -2.93 -7.35 0.97
N ALA A 144 -1.73 -7.90 0.81
CA ALA A 144 -1.43 -9.29 1.16
C ALA A 144 -2.42 -10.29 0.54
N GLY A 145 -3.02 -9.94 -0.59
CA GLY A 145 -4.03 -10.76 -1.28
C GLY A 145 -3.40 -11.95 -1.99
N HIS A 146 -3.71 -13.15 -1.51
CA HIS A 146 -3.32 -14.43 -2.09
C HIS A 146 -4.18 -15.54 -1.49
N GLN A 147 -4.76 -16.41 -2.32
CA GLN A 147 -5.59 -17.52 -1.82
C GLN A 147 -4.71 -18.61 -1.20
N TYR A 148 -4.63 -18.66 0.12
CA TYR A 148 -3.87 -19.66 0.83
C TYR A 148 -4.51 -20.03 2.18
N GLN A 149 -4.55 -21.30 2.53
CA GLN A 149 -5.10 -21.83 3.78
C GLN A 149 -6.49 -21.31 4.17
N GLY A 150 -7.37 -21.13 3.17
CA GLY A 150 -8.73 -20.68 3.39
C GLY A 150 -8.93 -19.18 3.58
N HIS A 151 -7.87 -18.39 3.50
CA HIS A 151 -7.88 -16.93 3.53
C HIS A 151 -7.44 -16.35 2.19
N TYR A 152 -8.01 -15.20 1.84
CA TYR A 152 -7.52 -14.42 0.71
C TYR A 152 -6.60 -13.28 1.15
N ILE A 153 -6.97 -12.56 2.21
CA ILE A 153 -6.10 -11.55 2.81
C ILE A 153 -5.21 -12.22 3.87
N GLN A 154 -3.95 -12.45 3.55
CA GLN A 154 -3.05 -13.22 4.44
C GLN A 154 -2.71 -12.53 5.76
N LEU A 155 -2.95 -11.22 5.85
CA LEU A 155 -2.88 -10.42 7.07
C LEU A 155 -4.28 -9.95 7.53
N ALA A 156 -5.31 -10.77 7.32
CA ALA A 156 -6.70 -10.41 7.62
C ALA A 156 -6.90 -9.96 9.07
N ASN A 157 -6.31 -10.66 10.02
CA ASN A 157 -6.38 -10.32 11.44
C ASN A 157 -5.66 -9.01 11.80
N VAL A 158 -4.66 -8.61 11.02
CA VAL A 158 -3.96 -7.34 11.21
C VAL A 158 -4.79 -6.20 10.62
N PHE A 159 -5.26 -6.36 9.38
CA PHE A 159 -6.08 -5.34 8.72
C PHE A 159 -7.51 -5.24 9.26
N GLY A 160 -7.99 -6.29 9.92
CA GLY A 160 -9.39 -6.37 10.34
C GLY A 160 -10.36 -6.53 9.18
N ILE A 161 -9.90 -7.02 8.03
CA ILE A 161 -10.73 -7.26 6.83
C ILE A 161 -10.39 -8.59 6.18
N GLU A 162 -11.38 -9.16 5.47
CA GLU A 162 -11.19 -10.35 4.64
C GLU A 162 -12.01 -10.20 3.35
N LYS A 163 -11.71 -11.00 2.36
CA LYS A 163 -12.42 -11.06 1.08
C LYS A 163 -13.21 -12.35 0.95
N GLU A 164 -14.50 -12.23 0.62
CA GLU A 164 -15.31 -13.38 0.26
C GLU A 164 -14.94 -13.88 -1.15
N THR A 165 -14.49 -15.12 -1.22
CA THR A 165 -14.01 -15.75 -2.48
C THR A 165 -14.96 -16.82 -3.00
N GLY A 166 -16.15 -16.95 -2.41
CA GLY A 166 -17.16 -17.91 -2.84
C GLY A 166 -16.98 -19.32 -2.25
N PHE A 167 -16.05 -19.51 -1.32
CA PHE A 167 -15.87 -20.78 -0.62
C PHE A 167 -16.74 -20.93 0.61
N THR A 168 -17.37 -19.85 1.07
CA THR A 168 -18.32 -19.91 2.17
C THR A 168 -19.72 -20.15 1.62
N LEU A 169 -20.56 -20.87 2.37
CA LEU A 169 -21.97 -21.08 2.03
C LEU A 169 -22.84 -19.86 2.34
N ASN A 170 -22.27 -18.84 2.94
CA ASN A 170 -22.96 -17.61 3.29
C ASN A 170 -22.64 -16.53 2.26
N TYR A 171 -23.63 -16.21 1.44
CA TYR A 171 -23.54 -15.17 0.42
C TYR A 171 -23.84 -13.76 0.96
N ASP A 172 -24.35 -13.66 2.18
CA ASP A 172 -24.65 -12.39 2.82
C ASP A 172 -23.43 -11.91 3.62
N LYS A 173 -22.90 -10.78 3.22
CA LYS A 173 -21.86 -10.09 3.99
C LYS A 173 -22.51 -9.28 5.10
N TYR A 174 -22.09 -9.53 6.31
CA TYR A 174 -22.53 -8.77 7.47
C TYR A 174 -21.45 -7.73 7.78
N ASN A 175 -21.60 -6.52 7.22
CA ASN A 175 -20.78 -5.40 7.60
C ASN A 175 -21.56 -4.52 8.59
N TRP A 176 -20.85 -4.06 9.61
CA TRP A 176 -21.38 -3.08 10.54
C TRP A 176 -21.60 -1.74 9.83
N GLU A 177 -22.42 -0.89 10.44
CA GLU A 177 -22.53 0.47 9.95
C GLU A 177 -21.21 1.22 10.10
N ALA A 178 -20.91 2.11 9.16
CA ALA A 178 -19.71 2.92 9.22
C ALA A 178 -19.76 3.88 10.42
N ALA A 179 -18.65 3.99 11.12
CA ALA A 179 -18.50 4.92 12.23
C ALA A 179 -18.48 6.37 11.71
N GLY A 180 -19.27 7.23 12.33
CA GLY A 180 -19.21 8.68 12.05
C GLY A 180 -18.01 9.33 12.73
N GLY A 181 -17.36 10.27 12.04
CA GLY A 181 -16.38 11.18 12.64
C GLY A 181 -15.08 10.53 13.09
N HIS A 182 -14.23 10.17 12.13
CA HIS A 182 -12.89 9.62 12.42
C HIS A 182 -11.80 10.59 11.92
N PHE A 183 -10.67 10.67 12.64
CA PHE A 183 -9.54 11.54 12.28
C PHE A 183 -9.14 11.46 10.80
N ILE A 184 -9.14 10.26 10.21
CA ILE A 184 -8.74 10.08 8.81
C ILE A 184 -9.75 10.76 7.86
N THR A 185 -11.04 10.74 8.18
CA THR A 185 -12.13 11.16 7.29
C THR A 185 -12.84 12.46 7.71
N GLU A 186 -12.55 13.02 8.87
CA GLU A 186 -13.29 14.17 9.43
C GLU A 186 -13.29 15.42 8.56
N ASP A 187 -12.23 15.63 7.76
CA ASP A 187 -12.10 16.77 6.84
C ASP A 187 -12.57 16.45 5.41
N CYS A 188 -13.14 15.28 5.18
CA CYS A 188 -13.63 14.92 3.86
C CYS A 188 -14.96 15.59 3.61
N THR A 189 -14.95 16.64 2.80
CA THR A 189 -16.15 17.40 2.40
C THR A 189 -16.84 16.84 1.16
N LYS A 190 -16.18 15.93 0.45
CA LYS A 190 -16.65 15.27 -0.76
C LYS A 190 -16.62 13.75 -0.58
N GLU A 191 -17.37 13.05 -1.42
CA GLU A 191 -17.28 11.59 -1.51
C GLU A 191 -15.84 11.20 -1.88
N ILE A 192 -15.28 10.24 -1.13
CA ILE A 192 -13.93 9.74 -1.37
C ILE A 192 -13.94 8.88 -2.63
N ASP A 193 -13.04 9.16 -3.56
CA ASP A 193 -12.87 8.38 -4.77
C ASP A 193 -11.95 7.17 -4.51
N PHE A 194 -12.52 5.99 -4.54
CA PHE A 194 -11.79 4.73 -4.44
C PHE A 194 -11.47 4.12 -5.82
N GLY A 195 -11.76 4.83 -6.92
CA GLY A 195 -11.68 4.28 -8.27
C GLY A 195 -12.69 3.15 -8.47
N GLU A 196 -12.25 2.02 -9.03
CA GLU A 196 -13.12 0.85 -9.16
C GLU A 196 -13.45 0.21 -7.79
N GLY A 197 -12.62 0.47 -6.77
CA GLY A 197 -12.73 -0.15 -5.47
C GLY A 197 -12.53 -1.67 -5.50
N LYS A 198 -12.67 -2.33 -4.36
CA LYS A 198 -12.64 -3.80 -4.28
C LYS A 198 -13.97 -4.33 -3.81
N LYS A 199 -14.44 -5.38 -4.48
CA LYS A 199 -15.69 -6.06 -4.17
C LYS A 199 -15.45 -7.22 -3.21
N ASN A 200 -16.53 -7.62 -2.56
CA ASN A 200 -16.53 -8.76 -1.66
C ASN A 200 -15.66 -8.59 -0.40
N MET A 201 -15.34 -7.35 -0.05
CA MET A 201 -14.61 -7.05 1.17
C MET A 201 -15.55 -6.91 2.36
N TYR A 202 -15.20 -7.55 3.47
CA TYR A 202 -15.96 -7.46 4.71
C TYR A 202 -15.03 -7.25 5.92
N ALA A 203 -15.57 -6.60 6.94
CA ALA A 203 -14.85 -6.35 8.18
C ALA A 203 -14.90 -7.57 9.10
N LEU A 204 -13.80 -7.82 9.81
CA LEU A 204 -13.72 -8.79 10.89
C LEU A 204 -14.09 -8.12 12.23
N GLU A 205 -14.40 -8.94 13.23
CA GLU A 205 -14.69 -8.46 14.58
C GLU A 205 -13.51 -7.62 15.12
N GLY A 206 -13.83 -6.47 15.70
CA GLY A 206 -12.84 -5.52 16.23
C GLY A 206 -12.45 -4.40 15.27
N ALA A 207 -12.64 -4.58 13.96
CA ALA A 207 -12.37 -3.51 13.00
C ALA A 207 -13.47 -2.44 13.00
N THR A 208 -13.06 -1.21 12.74
CA THR A 208 -13.98 -0.07 12.58
C THR A 208 -14.08 0.32 11.11
N ILE A 209 -15.27 0.23 10.54
CA ILE A 209 -15.54 0.66 9.17
C ILE A 209 -15.66 2.18 9.15
N LEU A 210 -14.87 2.85 8.33
CA LEU A 210 -14.92 4.30 8.16
C LEU A 210 -15.77 4.72 6.97
N VAL A 211 -15.70 3.96 5.88
CA VAL A 211 -16.48 4.19 4.66
C VAL A 211 -16.99 2.87 4.12
N GLN A 212 -18.27 2.86 3.77
CA GLN A 212 -18.96 1.70 3.21
C GLN A 212 -19.80 2.13 1.99
N LYS A 213 -19.83 1.31 0.97
CA LYS A 213 -20.66 1.52 -0.21
C LYS A 213 -21.33 0.20 -0.60
N GLU A 214 -22.67 0.20 -0.69
CA GLU A 214 -23.43 -1.00 -1.10
C GLU A 214 -23.07 -2.28 -0.30
N LYS A 215 -22.89 -2.15 1.02
CA LYS A 215 -22.42 -3.22 1.92
C LYS A 215 -20.95 -3.66 1.71
N GLU A 216 -20.21 -3.02 0.79
CA GLU A 216 -18.78 -3.27 0.62
C GLU A 216 -17.97 -2.33 1.52
N VAL A 217 -17.01 -2.87 2.24
CA VAL A 217 -16.05 -2.06 3.00
C VAL A 217 -15.13 -1.32 2.03
N GLN A 218 -15.19 0.00 2.04
CA GLN A 218 -14.28 0.82 1.24
C GLN A 218 -13.08 1.32 2.05
N MET A 219 -13.29 1.55 3.33
CA MET A 219 -12.24 1.95 4.24
C MET A 219 -12.53 1.44 5.65
N ALA A 220 -11.51 0.87 6.28
CA ALA A 220 -11.59 0.38 7.66
C ALA A 220 -10.27 0.61 8.38
N VAL A 221 -10.35 0.63 9.71
CA VAL A 221 -9.19 0.69 10.60
C VAL A 221 -9.27 -0.42 11.64
N ASN A 222 -8.11 -0.88 12.08
CA ASN A 222 -8.02 -1.93 13.08
C ASN A 222 -6.84 -1.68 14.02
N GLU A 223 -6.97 -2.10 15.27
CA GLU A 223 -5.88 -2.13 16.24
C GLU A 223 -5.35 -3.56 16.37
N PHE A 224 -4.03 -3.71 16.29
CA PHE A 224 -3.40 -5.01 16.42
C PHE A 224 -2.16 -4.92 17.32
N GLY A 225 -2.27 -5.46 18.52
CA GLY A 225 -1.26 -5.28 19.55
C GLY A 225 -1.16 -3.82 19.99
N LYS A 226 0.00 -3.22 19.77
CA LYS A 226 0.24 -1.78 20.04
C LYS A 226 0.13 -0.91 18.78
N GLY A 227 0.07 -1.54 17.61
CA GLY A 227 0.04 -0.84 16.33
C GLY A 227 -1.36 -0.79 15.75
N ARG A 228 -1.44 -0.12 14.61
CA ARG A 228 -2.70 0.16 13.93
C ARG A 228 -2.59 -0.09 12.45
N SER A 229 -3.66 -0.51 11.85
CA SER A 229 -3.73 -0.70 10.40
C SER A 229 -4.88 0.09 9.80
N VAL A 230 -4.71 0.45 8.53
CA VAL A 230 -5.72 1.12 7.71
C VAL A 230 -5.90 0.33 6.44
N TYR A 231 -7.13 0.02 6.09
CA TYR A 231 -7.52 -0.54 4.81
C TYR A 231 -8.21 0.51 3.95
N ILE A 232 -7.84 0.59 2.67
CA ILE A 232 -8.43 1.48 1.67
C ILE A 232 -8.68 0.66 0.40
N SER A 233 -9.92 0.63 -0.08
CA SER A 233 -10.34 -0.22 -1.21
C SER A 233 -9.66 0.14 -2.56
N GLY A 234 -9.21 1.36 -2.71
CA GLY A 234 -8.47 1.85 -3.86
C GLY A 234 -8.04 3.30 -3.65
N LEU A 235 -6.95 3.71 -4.28
CA LEU A 235 -6.38 5.05 -4.10
C LEU A 235 -5.90 5.62 -5.44
N PRO A 236 -6.80 6.02 -6.35
CA PRO A 236 -6.39 6.83 -7.48
C PRO A 236 -5.82 8.16 -7.00
N TYR A 237 -4.81 8.68 -7.71
CA TYR A 237 -4.20 9.96 -7.32
C TYR A 237 -5.20 11.10 -7.41
N SER A 238 -5.35 11.82 -6.32
CA SER A 238 -6.05 13.11 -6.23
C SER A 238 -5.55 13.88 -5.00
N PHE A 239 -5.84 15.15 -4.92
CA PHE A 239 -5.51 15.94 -3.74
C PHE A 239 -6.22 15.42 -2.47
N GLU A 240 -7.49 15.06 -2.61
CA GLU A 240 -8.28 14.49 -1.51
C GLU A 240 -7.70 13.14 -1.05
N ASN A 241 -7.36 12.26 -1.99
CA ASN A 241 -6.78 10.96 -1.66
C ASN A 241 -5.37 11.08 -1.08
N THR A 242 -4.59 12.07 -1.49
CA THR A 242 -3.30 12.40 -0.85
C THR A 242 -3.49 12.73 0.62
N ARG A 243 -4.50 13.54 0.97
CA ARG A 243 -4.84 13.85 2.37
C ARG A 243 -5.27 12.61 3.15
N ILE A 244 -6.11 11.75 2.55
CA ILE A 244 -6.50 10.47 3.16
C ILE A 244 -5.28 9.63 3.50
N LEU A 245 -4.35 9.50 2.56
CA LEU A 245 -3.12 8.74 2.78
C LEU A 245 -2.27 9.35 3.89
N TYR A 246 -2.06 10.66 3.90
CA TYR A 246 -1.28 11.35 4.94
C TYR A 246 -1.90 11.18 6.32
N ARG A 247 -3.20 11.35 6.44
CA ARG A 247 -3.91 11.16 7.71
C ARG A 247 -3.88 9.69 8.15
N SER A 248 -3.94 8.74 7.21
CA SER A 248 -3.76 7.32 7.51
C SER A 248 -2.37 7.02 8.07
N ILE A 249 -1.32 7.60 7.48
CA ILE A 249 0.06 7.48 7.97
C ILE A 249 0.18 8.05 9.39
N LEU A 250 -0.34 9.25 9.62
CA LEU A 250 -0.27 9.88 10.93
C LEU A 250 -1.06 9.10 11.98
N TRP A 251 -2.27 8.66 11.66
CA TRP A 251 -3.11 7.92 12.59
C TRP A 251 -2.53 6.55 12.97
N SER A 252 -1.94 5.86 12.01
CA SER A 252 -1.39 4.52 12.24
C SER A 252 -0.12 4.51 13.11
N THR A 253 0.45 5.68 13.43
CA THR A 253 1.71 5.84 14.18
C THR A 253 1.57 6.56 15.52
N HIS A 254 0.34 6.68 16.03
CA HIS A 254 0.06 7.34 17.32
C HIS A 254 -0.28 6.36 18.43
#